data_71464a9f264e77b73bbaff1bceab8433
#
_entry.id   71464a9f264e77b73bbaff1bceab8433
#
_cell.length_a   1.000
_cell.length_b   1.000
_cell.length_c   1.000
_cell.angle_alpha   90.00
_cell.angle_beta   90.00
_cell.angle_gamma   90.00
#
_symmetry.space_group_name_H-M   'P 1'
#
loop_
_entity.id
_entity.type
_entity.pdbx_description
1 polymer ?
#
loop_
_entity_poly.entity_id
_entity_poly.type
_entity_poly.pdbx_seq_one_letter_code
_entity_poly.pdbx_strand_id
1 'polypeptide(L)'
;VTARVDEVFSAGAELEVKADVARVLSSQSFAVIDSAEVKDKVLTVTGECVLNLSYLTTESQVPQNAYFTYEFTQEIAVEADGMPFVFADVRATKIHMEVEENAQESVFMAESLIVLRGIIVEESEREVVVDCFSPTNATNVAASTAESTVIKHMCALNSAVEEKIVTAIPSNAILSGFFGGNVSVVNAMTVE
;
A
#
# COMPACT_ATOMS: atom_id res chain seq x y z
N VAL A 1 -6.63 20.55 10.69
CA VAL A 1 -7.51 19.40 11.00
C VAL A 1 -6.87 18.20 10.36
N THR A 2 -6.82 17.10 11.08
CA THR A 2 -6.27 15.85 10.56
C THR A 2 -7.43 14.85 10.46
N ALA A 3 -7.72 14.39 9.26
CA ALA A 3 -8.65 13.31 9.04
C ALA A 3 -7.89 11.98 8.95
N ARG A 4 -8.55 10.89 9.34
CA ARG A 4 -8.03 9.53 9.18
C ARG A 4 -8.70 8.86 8.00
N VAL A 5 -7.93 8.05 7.32
CA VAL A 5 -8.38 7.18 6.23
C VAL A 5 -8.20 5.73 6.70
N ASP A 6 -9.26 4.95 6.67
CA ASP A 6 -9.25 3.50 6.92
C ASP A 6 -10.38 2.90 6.07
N GLU A 7 -10.04 2.39 4.90
CA GLU A 7 -10.98 1.91 3.90
C GLU A 7 -10.58 0.52 3.43
N VAL A 8 -11.57 -0.28 3.08
CA VAL A 8 -11.37 -1.64 2.55
C VAL A 8 -12.18 -1.78 1.27
N PHE A 9 -11.51 -2.15 0.20
CA PHE A 9 -12.13 -2.35 -1.11
C PHE A 9 -11.52 -3.54 -1.85
N SER A 10 -12.19 -3.99 -2.91
CA SER A 10 -11.68 -5.05 -3.78
C SER A 10 -11.24 -4.47 -5.12
N ALA A 11 -10.11 -4.96 -5.62
CA ALA A 11 -9.68 -4.77 -6.99
C ALA A 11 -9.47 -6.13 -7.64
N GLY A 12 -9.86 -6.28 -8.90
CA GLY A 12 -9.75 -7.55 -9.59
C GLY A 12 -9.50 -7.40 -11.08
N ALA A 13 -8.98 -8.46 -11.67
CA ALA A 13 -8.73 -8.55 -13.10
C ALA A 13 -8.82 -10.00 -13.58
N GLU A 14 -9.08 -10.12 -14.87
CA GLU A 14 -8.88 -11.34 -15.64
C GLU A 14 -7.41 -11.41 -16.08
N LEU A 15 -6.79 -12.56 -15.84
CA LEU A 15 -5.36 -12.78 -16.04
C LEU A 15 -5.17 -14.00 -16.91
N GLU A 16 -4.36 -13.87 -17.95
CA GLU A 16 -4.08 -14.92 -18.92
C GLU A 16 -2.67 -15.50 -18.71
N VAL A 17 -2.58 -16.81 -18.57
CA VAL A 17 -1.30 -17.54 -18.58
C VAL A 17 -1.24 -18.35 -19.85
N LYS A 18 -0.23 -18.09 -20.69
CA LYS A 18 0.02 -18.82 -21.96
C LYS A 18 0.59 -20.21 -21.70
N ALA A 19 -0.10 -21.00 -20.91
CA ALA A 19 0.22 -22.38 -20.60
C ALA A 19 -1.02 -23.08 -20.05
N ASP A 20 -1.11 -24.38 -20.26
CA ASP A 20 -2.12 -25.23 -19.62
C ASP A 20 -1.71 -25.47 -18.16
N VAL A 21 -2.32 -24.73 -17.24
CA VAL A 21 -2.01 -24.77 -15.81
C VAL A 21 -2.74 -25.92 -15.14
N ALA A 22 -1.99 -26.91 -14.69
CA ALA A 22 -2.55 -28.04 -13.94
C ALA A 22 -2.90 -27.66 -12.49
N ARG A 23 -2.10 -26.80 -11.86
CA ARG A 23 -2.30 -26.42 -10.45
C ARG A 23 -1.55 -25.14 -10.07
N VAL A 24 -2.21 -24.28 -9.34
CA VAL A 24 -1.58 -23.15 -8.63
C VAL A 24 -0.93 -23.66 -7.34
N LEU A 25 0.32 -23.31 -7.10
CA LEU A 25 1.09 -23.67 -5.92
C LEU A 25 1.03 -22.62 -4.85
N SER A 26 1.22 -21.36 -5.25
CA SER A 26 1.17 -20.21 -4.36
C SER A 26 0.83 -18.92 -5.11
N SER A 27 0.28 -17.96 -4.40
CA SER A 27 0.09 -16.60 -4.88
C SER A 27 0.56 -15.62 -3.83
N GLN A 28 1.19 -14.55 -4.28
CA GLN A 28 1.61 -13.42 -3.45
C GLN A 28 1.21 -12.14 -4.15
N SER A 29 0.62 -11.22 -3.41
CA SER A 29 0.21 -9.93 -3.96
C SER A 29 0.55 -8.79 -3.00
N PHE A 30 0.82 -7.64 -3.58
CA PHE A 30 1.02 -6.39 -2.86
C PHE A 30 0.44 -5.24 -3.68
N ALA A 31 0.12 -4.15 -3.00
CA ALA A 31 -0.40 -2.95 -3.63
C ALA A 31 0.65 -1.83 -3.58
N VAL A 32 0.71 -1.07 -4.65
CA VAL A 32 1.54 0.12 -4.78
C VAL A 32 0.63 1.30 -5.09
N ILE A 33 0.80 2.40 -4.39
CA ILE A 33 0.07 3.64 -4.66
C ILE A 33 0.91 4.48 -5.63
N ASP A 34 0.30 4.86 -6.75
CA ASP A 34 0.92 5.75 -7.74
C ASP A 34 0.62 7.20 -7.42
N SER A 35 -0.63 7.50 -7.06
CA SER A 35 -1.03 8.84 -6.66
C SER A 35 -2.12 8.83 -5.59
N ALA A 36 -2.14 9.89 -4.79
CA ALA A 36 -3.21 10.17 -3.85
C ALA A 36 -3.44 11.68 -3.82
N GLU A 37 -4.66 12.11 -4.09
CA GLU A 37 -5.04 13.52 -4.13
C GLU A 37 -6.37 13.74 -3.42
N VAL A 38 -6.46 14.87 -2.70
CA VAL A 38 -7.73 15.31 -2.10
C VAL A 38 -8.23 16.53 -2.84
N LYS A 39 -9.47 16.45 -3.32
CA LYS A 39 -10.15 17.55 -3.96
C LYS A 39 -11.62 17.54 -3.59
N ASP A 40 -12.15 18.70 -3.20
CA ASP A 40 -13.57 18.87 -2.82
C ASP A 40 -14.03 17.82 -1.77
N LYS A 41 -13.17 17.51 -0.81
CA LYS A 41 -13.38 16.49 0.24
C LYS A 41 -13.57 15.07 -0.31
N VAL A 42 -12.99 14.78 -1.45
CA VAL A 42 -12.88 13.44 -2.01
C VAL A 42 -11.39 13.11 -2.13
N LEU A 43 -10.97 12.06 -1.45
CA LEU A 43 -9.65 11.46 -1.64
C LEU A 43 -9.74 10.47 -2.79
N THR A 44 -9.00 10.73 -3.85
CA THR A 44 -8.82 9.80 -4.97
C THR A 44 -7.45 9.16 -4.84
N VAL A 45 -7.42 7.85 -4.78
CA VAL A 45 -6.18 7.05 -4.73
C VAL A 45 -6.14 6.17 -5.96
N THR A 46 -5.04 6.26 -6.71
CA THR A 46 -4.75 5.34 -7.82
C THR A 46 -3.53 4.51 -7.51
N GLY A 47 -3.49 3.32 -8.03
CA GLY A 47 -2.37 2.42 -7.81
C GLY A 47 -2.51 1.10 -8.55
N GLU A 48 -1.58 0.22 -8.29
CA GLU A 48 -1.50 -1.09 -8.92
C GLU A 48 -1.43 -2.20 -7.87
N CYS A 49 -2.11 -3.30 -8.15
CA CYS A 49 -1.88 -4.58 -7.50
C CYS A 49 -0.90 -5.40 -8.32
N VAL A 50 0.17 -5.83 -7.71
CA VAL A 50 1.12 -6.77 -8.31
C VAL A 50 0.87 -8.15 -7.73
N LEU A 51 0.62 -9.12 -8.61
CA LEU A 51 0.38 -10.52 -8.26
C LEU A 51 1.49 -11.39 -8.85
N ASN A 52 2.16 -12.14 -7.98
CA ASN A 52 3.06 -13.22 -8.38
C ASN A 52 2.34 -14.56 -8.18
N LEU A 53 2.23 -15.33 -9.24
CA LEU A 53 1.59 -16.62 -9.27
C LEU A 53 2.62 -17.70 -9.58
N SER A 54 2.76 -18.68 -8.68
CA SER A 54 3.57 -19.88 -8.92
C SER A 54 2.66 -21.05 -9.23
N TYR A 55 2.95 -21.78 -10.32
CA TYR A 55 2.08 -22.83 -10.82
C TYR A 55 2.85 -24.00 -11.45
N LEU A 56 2.17 -25.12 -11.63
CA LEU A 56 2.61 -26.26 -12.46
C LEU A 56 1.76 -26.31 -13.72
N THR A 57 2.38 -26.69 -14.82
CA THR A 57 1.66 -27.00 -16.07
C THR A 57 1.36 -28.48 -16.17
N THR A 58 0.45 -28.87 -17.06
CA THR A 58 0.17 -30.28 -17.37
C THR A 58 1.37 -31.00 -17.98
N GLU A 59 2.23 -30.27 -18.68
CA GLU A 59 3.41 -30.82 -19.37
C GLU A 59 4.65 -30.89 -18.47
N SER A 60 4.73 -30.14 -17.39
CA SER A 60 5.94 -30.01 -16.58
C SER A 60 5.66 -30.06 -15.08
N GLN A 61 6.47 -30.85 -14.37
CA GLN A 61 6.50 -30.86 -12.90
C GLN A 61 7.42 -29.79 -12.33
N VAL A 62 8.04 -28.96 -13.16
CA VAL A 62 8.88 -27.85 -12.72
C VAL A 62 8.00 -26.63 -12.51
N PRO A 63 8.02 -26.02 -11.32
CA PRO A 63 7.27 -24.83 -11.05
C PRO A 63 7.66 -23.65 -11.96
N GLN A 64 6.65 -22.95 -12.43
CA GLN A 64 6.76 -21.74 -13.21
C GLN A 64 6.16 -20.55 -12.44
N ASN A 65 6.58 -19.34 -12.79
CA ASN A 65 6.06 -18.12 -12.20
C ASN A 65 5.52 -17.19 -13.29
N ALA A 66 4.40 -16.54 -13.00
CA ALA A 66 3.87 -15.46 -13.79
C ALA A 66 3.65 -14.24 -12.89
N TYR A 67 3.88 -13.05 -13.45
CA TYR A 67 3.71 -11.77 -12.79
C TYR A 67 2.64 -11.00 -13.53
N PHE A 68 1.70 -10.48 -12.77
CA PHE A 68 0.59 -9.69 -13.27
C PHE A 68 0.51 -8.39 -12.52
N THR A 69 0.09 -7.35 -13.22
CA THR A 69 -0.20 -6.05 -12.64
C THR A 69 -1.58 -5.64 -13.11
N TYR A 70 -2.41 -5.14 -12.19
CA TYR A 70 -3.71 -4.58 -12.51
C TYR A 70 -3.99 -3.35 -11.66
N GLU A 71 -4.57 -2.35 -12.30
CA GLU A 71 -4.79 -1.03 -11.74
C GLU A 71 -6.01 -1.02 -10.81
N PHE A 72 -5.98 -0.12 -9.84
CA PHE A 72 -7.15 0.26 -9.06
C PHE A 72 -7.27 1.77 -8.93
N THR A 73 -8.51 2.22 -8.81
CA THR A 73 -8.85 3.60 -8.45
C THR A 73 -9.92 3.56 -7.37
N GLN A 74 -9.67 4.24 -6.26
CA GLN A 74 -10.62 4.32 -5.15
C GLN A 74 -10.89 5.77 -4.80
N GLU A 75 -12.17 6.12 -4.70
CA GLU A 75 -12.64 7.41 -4.23
C GLU A 75 -13.25 7.27 -2.83
N ILE A 76 -12.86 8.14 -1.92
CA ILE A 76 -13.26 8.12 -0.51
C ILE A 76 -13.67 9.52 -0.10
N ALA A 77 -14.89 9.66 0.44
CA ALA A 77 -15.31 10.91 1.04
C ALA A 77 -14.53 11.16 2.34
N VAL A 78 -13.97 12.35 2.48
CA VAL A 78 -13.14 12.74 3.62
C VAL A 78 -13.62 14.07 4.22
N GLU A 79 -13.28 14.32 5.48
CA GLU A 79 -13.77 15.52 6.19
C GLU A 79 -12.88 16.75 5.98
N ALA A 80 -11.65 16.58 5.49
CA ALA A 80 -10.67 17.64 5.34
C ALA A 80 -10.14 17.70 3.91
N ASP A 81 -9.87 18.92 3.45
CA ASP A 81 -9.07 19.16 2.25
C ASP A 81 -7.62 19.39 2.70
N GLY A 82 -6.67 18.63 2.15
CA GLY A 82 -5.27 18.73 2.57
C GLY A 82 -4.38 17.71 1.88
N MET A 83 -3.17 17.59 2.36
CA MET A 83 -2.19 16.65 1.82
C MET A 83 -2.44 15.24 2.38
N PRO A 84 -2.72 14.25 1.54
CA PRO A 84 -2.91 12.87 1.97
C PRO A 84 -1.56 12.15 2.14
N PHE A 85 -1.46 11.37 3.20
CA PHE A 85 -0.39 10.41 3.46
C PHE A 85 -1.03 9.05 3.66
N VAL A 86 -1.09 8.28 2.59
CA VAL A 86 -1.81 7.01 2.56
C VAL A 86 -0.90 5.88 2.09
N PHE A 87 -1.18 4.68 2.54
CA PHE A 87 -0.54 3.44 2.10
C PHE A 87 -1.59 2.34 1.93
N ALA A 88 -1.32 1.43 1.01
CA ALA A 88 -2.17 0.30 0.71
C ALA A 88 -1.49 -1.01 1.09
N ASP A 89 -2.29 -1.95 1.59
CA ASP A 89 -1.85 -3.30 1.94
C ASP A 89 -2.86 -4.31 1.41
N VAL A 90 -2.37 -5.40 0.81
CA VAL A 90 -3.24 -6.48 0.35
C VAL A 90 -3.43 -7.50 1.46
N ARG A 91 -4.66 -7.66 1.93
CA ARG A 91 -5.02 -8.59 3.00
C ARG A 91 -5.23 -10.01 2.53
N ALA A 92 -5.80 -10.15 1.36
CA ALA A 92 -6.10 -11.44 0.76
C ALA A 92 -6.23 -11.30 -0.75
N THR A 93 -5.83 -12.34 -1.47
CA THR A 93 -6.12 -12.47 -2.90
C THR A 93 -6.79 -13.80 -3.13
N LYS A 94 -7.94 -13.75 -3.78
CA LYS A 94 -8.64 -14.93 -4.27
C LYS A 94 -8.28 -15.10 -5.73
N ILE A 95 -8.00 -16.32 -6.11
CA ILE A 95 -7.72 -16.69 -7.49
C ILE A 95 -8.66 -17.83 -7.85
N HIS A 96 -9.43 -17.62 -8.87
CA HIS A 96 -10.28 -18.63 -9.48
C HIS A 96 -9.79 -18.92 -10.89
N MET A 97 -9.51 -20.17 -11.17
CA MET A 97 -9.07 -20.61 -12.50
C MET A 97 -10.31 -21.05 -13.30
N GLU A 98 -10.52 -20.44 -14.44
CA GLU A 98 -11.50 -20.91 -15.41
C GLU A 98 -10.84 -22.00 -16.26
N VAL A 99 -11.45 -23.18 -16.22
CA VAL A 99 -10.95 -24.34 -16.98
C VAL A 99 -11.78 -24.48 -18.25
N GLU A 100 -11.18 -24.14 -19.39
CA GLU A 100 -11.74 -24.51 -20.68
C GLU A 100 -11.13 -25.85 -21.13
N GLU A 101 -11.99 -26.80 -21.48
CA GLU A 101 -11.52 -28.09 -22.02
C GLU A 101 -10.78 -27.87 -23.36
N ASN A 102 -9.51 -28.28 -23.43
CA ASN A 102 -8.60 -28.17 -24.56
C ASN A 102 -8.02 -26.77 -24.83
N ALA A 103 -8.02 -25.86 -23.89
CA ALA A 103 -7.35 -24.58 -24.02
C ALA A 103 -5.81 -24.75 -23.91
N GLN A 104 -5.08 -24.06 -24.77
CA GLN A 104 -3.61 -23.94 -24.65
C GLN A 104 -3.19 -22.86 -23.66
N GLU A 105 -4.18 -22.13 -23.11
CA GLU A 105 -4.04 -20.99 -22.22
C GLU A 105 -4.98 -21.18 -21.03
N SER A 106 -4.55 -20.72 -19.86
CA SER A 106 -5.38 -20.75 -18.65
C SER A 106 -5.76 -19.33 -18.26
N VAL A 107 -7.04 -19.12 -18.01
CA VAL A 107 -7.59 -17.84 -17.57
C VAL A 107 -7.85 -17.89 -16.07
N PHE A 108 -7.45 -16.85 -15.38
CA PHE A 108 -7.64 -16.68 -13.94
C PHE A 108 -8.40 -15.39 -13.66
N MET A 109 -9.39 -15.49 -12.80
CA MET A 109 -10.00 -14.32 -12.17
C MET A 109 -9.32 -14.08 -10.84
N ALA A 110 -8.63 -12.94 -10.72
CA ALA A 110 -7.98 -12.52 -9.47
C ALA A 110 -8.80 -11.40 -8.82
N GLU A 111 -9.03 -11.50 -7.52
CA GLU A 111 -9.66 -10.48 -6.70
C GLU A 111 -8.81 -10.24 -5.45
N SER A 112 -8.26 -9.05 -5.30
CA SER A 112 -7.49 -8.65 -4.11
C SER A 112 -8.30 -7.74 -3.21
N LEU A 113 -8.36 -8.09 -1.93
CA LEU A 113 -8.90 -7.24 -0.88
C LEU A 113 -7.83 -6.31 -0.37
N ILE A 114 -8.00 -5.02 -0.63
CA ILE A 114 -7.04 -3.96 -0.32
C ILE A 114 -7.52 -3.18 0.90
N VAL A 115 -6.63 -2.93 1.83
CA VAL A 115 -6.83 -2.03 2.97
C VAL A 115 -6.01 -0.77 2.75
N LEU A 116 -6.68 0.36 2.64
CA LEU A 116 -6.07 1.67 2.53
C LEU A 116 -6.09 2.36 3.90
N ARG A 117 -4.94 2.83 4.35
CA ARG A 117 -4.80 3.53 5.62
C ARG A 117 -3.99 4.78 5.46
N GLY A 118 -4.31 5.79 6.27
CA GLY A 118 -3.53 7.02 6.26
C GLY A 118 -4.14 8.15 7.05
N ILE A 119 -3.61 9.33 6.77
CA ILE A 119 -4.07 10.59 7.34
C ILE A 119 -4.07 11.66 6.26
N ILE A 120 -4.96 12.64 6.44
CA ILE A 120 -4.96 13.87 5.64
C ILE A 120 -4.58 15.03 6.58
N VAL A 121 -3.61 15.80 6.18
CA VAL A 121 -3.08 16.92 6.94
C VAL A 121 -3.42 18.22 6.24
N GLU A 122 -4.10 19.10 6.95
CA GLU A 122 -4.44 20.44 6.51
C GLU A 122 -3.55 21.45 7.21
N GLU A 123 -2.94 22.34 6.45
CA GLU A 123 -2.21 23.47 7.00
C GLU A 123 -3.18 24.56 7.45
N SER A 124 -2.99 25.09 8.64
CA SER A 124 -3.77 26.22 9.14
C SER A 124 -2.88 27.25 9.81
N GLU A 125 -3.06 28.49 9.45
CA GLU A 125 -2.46 29.60 10.17
C GLU A 125 -3.31 29.96 11.39
N ARG A 126 -2.67 30.17 12.54
CA ARG A 126 -3.31 30.63 13.76
C ARG A 126 -2.58 31.80 14.34
N GLU A 127 -3.31 32.86 14.61
CA GLU A 127 -2.80 33.95 15.40
C GLU A 127 -2.78 33.56 16.87
N VAL A 128 -1.62 33.68 17.49
CA VAL A 128 -1.46 33.45 18.94
C VAL A 128 -0.96 34.72 19.61
N VAL A 129 -1.54 35.05 20.74
CA VAL A 129 -1.06 36.16 21.56
C VAL A 129 0.20 35.72 22.27
N VAL A 130 1.33 36.28 21.87
CA VAL A 130 2.65 36.01 22.46
C VAL A 130 3.01 36.95 23.57
N ASP A 131 2.44 38.16 23.59
CA ASP A 131 2.64 39.15 24.64
C ASP A 131 1.45 40.10 24.76
N CYS A 132 1.21 40.62 25.94
CA CYS A 132 0.17 41.58 26.20
C CYS A 132 0.73 42.70 27.11
N PHE A 133 0.74 43.91 26.59
CA PHE A 133 1.34 45.04 27.27
C PHE A 133 0.42 46.28 27.17
N SER A 134 0.30 47.02 28.26
CA SER A 134 -0.39 48.33 28.28
C SER A 134 0.52 49.41 28.89
N PRO A 135 0.82 50.48 28.14
CA PRO A 135 1.72 51.52 28.63
C PRO A 135 1.05 52.47 29.68
N THR A 136 -0.26 52.45 29.80
CA THR A 136 -1.00 53.42 30.59
C THR A 136 -1.81 52.86 31.78
N ASN A 137 -2.06 51.56 31.79
CA ASN A 137 -2.87 50.90 32.83
C ASN A 137 -2.21 49.65 33.36
N ALA A 138 -2.35 49.41 34.67
CA ALA A 138 -2.01 48.10 35.22
C ALA A 138 -3.01 47.06 34.65
N THR A 139 -2.51 46.12 33.89
CA THR A 139 -3.30 45.06 33.25
C THR A 139 -3.27 43.82 34.13
N ASN A 140 -4.45 43.38 34.61
CA ASN A 140 -4.59 42.02 35.13
C ASN A 140 -4.88 41.08 33.98
N VAL A 141 -3.90 40.28 33.60
CA VAL A 141 -4.07 39.27 32.58
C VAL A 141 -4.36 37.93 33.25
N ALA A 142 -5.56 37.40 33.04
CA ALA A 142 -5.85 36.00 33.34
C ALA A 142 -5.50 35.15 32.11
N ALA A 143 -4.38 34.45 32.19
CA ALA A 143 -3.97 33.55 31.13
C ALA A 143 -4.36 32.09 31.44
N SER A 144 -4.99 31.41 30.51
CA SER A 144 -5.13 29.97 30.51
C SER A 144 -4.19 29.36 29.46
N THR A 145 -3.41 28.40 29.88
CA THR A 145 -2.57 27.62 28.95
C THR A 145 -3.33 26.42 28.43
N ALA A 146 -3.36 26.25 27.12
CA ALA A 146 -3.82 25.02 26.47
C ALA A 146 -2.64 24.37 25.78
N GLU A 147 -2.42 23.09 26.07
CA GLU A 147 -1.46 22.30 25.32
C GLU A 147 -2.07 21.87 23.98
N SER A 148 -1.38 22.15 22.90
CA SER A 148 -1.73 21.65 21.58
C SER A 148 -0.52 20.99 20.93
N THR A 149 -0.74 19.83 20.34
CA THR A 149 0.30 19.16 19.53
C THR A 149 0.27 19.77 18.14
N VAL A 150 1.40 20.31 17.72
CA VAL A 150 1.60 20.87 16.38
C VAL A 150 2.57 20.00 15.61
N ILE A 151 2.17 19.53 14.43
CA ILE A 151 3.07 18.87 13.51
C ILE A 151 3.82 19.96 12.74
N LYS A 152 5.11 20.13 13.03
CA LYS A 152 5.94 21.17 12.39
C LYS A 152 6.45 20.75 11.00
N HIS A 153 6.76 19.48 10.87
CA HIS A 153 7.28 18.92 9.63
C HIS A 153 6.65 17.56 9.38
N MET A 154 6.26 17.34 8.16
CA MET A 154 5.77 16.06 7.70
C MET A 154 6.34 15.81 6.31
N CYS A 155 6.88 14.63 6.10
CA CYS A 155 7.38 14.22 4.79
C CYS A 155 6.94 12.78 4.52
N ALA A 156 6.64 12.50 3.26
CA ALA A 156 6.54 11.15 2.77
C ALA A 156 7.89 10.76 2.16
N LEU A 157 8.47 9.66 2.63
CA LEU A 157 9.67 9.08 2.06
C LEU A 157 9.27 7.89 1.22
N ASN A 158 9.56 7.96 -0.08
CA ASN A 158 9.44 6.85 -1.00
C ASN A 158 10.83 6.45 -1.46
N SER A 159 11.27 5.24 -1.13
CA SER A 159 12.60 4.74 -1.48
C SER A 159 12.52 3.28 -1.89
N ALA A 160 13.15 2.94 -2.99
CA ALA A 160 13.39 1.57 -3.38
C ALA A 160 14.72 1.11 -2.79
N VAL A 161 14.71 -0.05 -2.14
CA VAL A 161 15.90 -0.70 -1.59
C VAL A 161 16.11 -2.00 -2.33
N GLU A 162 17.28 -2.17 -2.92
CA GLU A 162 17.72 -3.42 -3.54
C GLU A 162 18.78 -4.06 -2.65
N GLU A 163 18.54 -5.27 -2.18
CA GLU A 163 19.45 -6.02 -1.32
C GLU A 163 19.69 -7.42 -1.90
N LYS A 164 20.96 -7.80 -1.97
CA LYS A 164 21.36 -9.14 -2.43
C LYS A 164 21.50 -10.08 -1.24
N ILE A 165 20.57 -11.01 -1.11
CA ILE A 165 20.64 -12.05 -0.09
C ILE A 165 21.34 -13.28 -0.66
N VAL A 166 22.44 -13.69 -0.02
CA VAL A 166 23.16 -14.92 -0.36
C VAL A 166 22.92 -15.93 0.76
N THR A 167 22.27 -17.04 0.41
CA THR A 167 22.05 -18.14 1.35
C THR A 167 22.72 -19.42 0.87
N ALA A 168 23.25 -20.22 1.78
CA ALA A 168 23.85 -21.50 1.46
C ALA A 168 22.75 -22.58 1.38
N ILE A 169 22.78 -23.33 0.29
CA ILE A 169 21.96 -24.53 0.14
C ILE A 169 22.74 -25.72 0.71
N PRO A 170 22.14 -26.59 1.53
CA PRO A 170 22.81 -27.82 1.97
C PRO A 170 23.35 -28.63 0.81
N SER A 171 24.55 -29.18 0.96
CA SER A 171 25.27 -29.86 -0.11
C SER A 171 24.55 -31.09 -0.70
N ASN A 172 23.56 -31.60 0.03
CA ASN A 172 22.72 -32.75 -0.39
C ASN A 172 21.36 -32.31 -0.95
N ALA A 173 21.11 -30.99 -1.09
CA ALA A 173 19.87 -30.44 -1.65
C ALA A 173 20.10 -29.91 -3.07
N ILE A 174 19.12 -30.13 -3.93
CA ILE A 174 19.07 -29.55 -5.26
C ILE A 174 17.95 -28.52 -5.27
N LEU A 175 18.30 -27.27 -5.58
CA LEU A 175 17.30 -26.24 -5.77
C LEU A 175 16.60 -26.46 -7.11
N SER A 176 15.34 -26.87 -7.07
CA SER A 176 14.51 -27.11 -8.26
C SER A 176 13.72 -25.88 -8.69
N GLY A 177 13.58 -24.87 -7.82
CA GLY A 177 12.88 -23.64 -8.12
C GLY A 177 12.82 -22.70 -6.92
N PHE A 178 12.42 -21.46 -7.18
CA PHE A 178 12.14 -20.43 -6.18
C PHE A 178 10.69 -19.98 -6.32
N PHE A 179 9.91 -20.07 -5.24
CA PHE A 179 8.46 -19.82 -5.25
C PHE A 179 8.06 -18.41 -4.82
N GLY A 180 9.02 -17.58 -4.54
CA GLY A 180 8.81 -16.23 -4.06
C GLY A 180 9.45 -15.98 -2.71
N GLY A 181 9.47 -14.73 -2.32
CA GLY A 181 9.96 -14.25 -1.03
C GLY A 181 9.15 -13.06 -0.59
N ASN A 182 9.12 -12.83 0.71
CA ASN A 182 8.52 -11.64 1.29
C ASN A 182 9.59 -10.86 2.05
N VAL A 183 9.60 -9.54 1.85
CA VAL A 183 10.47 -8.63 2.58
C VAL A 183 9.58 -7.62 3.30
N SER A 184 9.84 -7.43 4.59
CA SER A 184 9.13 -6.43 5.39
C SER A 184 10.13 -5.54 6.12
N VAL A 185 9.79 -4.26 6.24
CA VAL A 185 10.53 -3.33 7.10
C VAL A 185 10.11 -3.57 8.55
N VAL A 186 11.04 -4.02 9.38
CA VAL A 186 10.80 -4.29 10.80
C VAL A 186 10.99 -3.03 11.64
N ASN A 187 11.93 -2.17 11.23
CA ASN A 187 12.23 -0.91 11.91
C ASN A 187 12.70 0.15 10.90
N ALA A 188 12.20 1.36 11.07
CA ALA A 188 12.68 2.53 10.36
C ALA A 188 12.84 3.67 11.36
N MET A 189 13.97 4.37 11.31
CA MET A 189 14.23 5.54 12.12
C MET A 189 14.85 6.66 11.28
N THR A 190 14.49 7.90 11.59
CA THR A 190 15.18 9.07 11.07
C THR A 190 16.41 9.34 11.93
N VAL A 191 17.54 9.59 11.28
CA VAL A 191 18.76 10.06 11.93
C VAL A 191 18.89 11.55 11.59
N GLU A 192 18.96 12.39 12.62
CA GLU A 192 19.18 13.83 12.49
C GLU A 192 20.68 14.13 12.22
#